data_0f4710a716394bdeb1f9d6cdd715a11b
#
_entry.id   0f4710a716394bdeb1f9d6cdd715a11b
#
_cell.length_a   1.000
_cell.length_b   1.000
_cell.length_c   1.000
_cell.angle_alpha   90.00
_cell.angle_beta   90.00
_cell.angle_gamma   90.00
#
_symmetry.space_group_name_H-M   'P 1'
#
loop_
_entity.id
_entity.type
_entity.pdbx_description
1 polymer ?
#
loop_
_entity_poly.entity_id
_entity_poly.type
_entity_poly.pdbx_seq_one_letter_code
_entity_poly.pdbx_strand_id
1 'polypeptide(L)'
;MGGRARTQAEEELRYAWVDVAKGICILLVVMMHSTLGTGEAMGGEGFLHPVVAFAKPFRIPDFFLLSGLFVGRVLDRDWRRFADRRIIHFAYFYLLWLLLQSALKYETVAGDGGIPAFLAHLALALVEPYSTLWFIYLLAVFSIVTKLLRPLPGPALLGTAALLQIMPVQTSSFLVEEFCARYVYFIGGYLLADQIFAFSDAVRRYRRLALASLGAWALAEGWLAFTPSGIPDHPTLASLPGVGLAAGFAGALAIVALASLLAEAGGVVTGALRTCGKRSIVIYLAFFLPMAAWRSLIVKTGVIEDVGLASLAVMSVAVVLPLLFERLIRGTWLDFLFRRPRVLHLAGTRGGEAALTTPLTGSRVIERQARG
;
A
#
# COMPACT_ATOMS: atom_id res chain seq x y z
N MET A 1 3.83 26.36 -29.57
CA MET A 1 4.53 25.72 -28.43
C MET A 1 3.70 25.74 -27.12
N GLY A 2 2.79 26.70 -26.90
CA GLY A 2 2.01 26.81 -25.66
C GLY A 2 0.94 25.73 -25.40
N GLY A 3 0.36 25.10 -26.41
CA GLY A 3 -0.70 24.11 -26.23
C GLY A 3 -0.22 22.75 -25.70
N ARG A 4 0.97 22.29 -26.12
CA ARG A 4 1.55 21.02 -25.63
C ARG A 4 2.05 21.10 -24.18
N ALA A 5 2.55 22.25 -23.76
CA ALA A 5 3.01 22.45 -22.39
C ALA A 5 1.83 22.52 -21.39
N ARG A 6 0.70 23.13 -21.80
CA ARG A 6 -0.54 23.14 -21.00
C ARG A 6 -1.12 21.74 -20.82
N THR A 7 -1.22 20.95 -21.89
CA THR A 7 -1.71 19.57 -21.80
C THR A 7 -0.83 18.68 -20.94
N GLN A 8 0.49 18.83 -20.96
CA GLN A 8 1.39 18.08 -20.09
C GLN A 8 1.25 18.46 -18.61
N ALA A 9 1.12 19.76 -18.30
CA ALA A 9 0.91 20.23 -16.93
C ALA A 9 -0.45 19.78 -16.37
N GLU A 10 -1.50 19.77 -17.17
CA GLU A 10 -2.82 19.28 -16.82
C GLU A 10 -2.82 17.76 -16.59
N GLU A 11 -2.10 17.00 -17.41
CA GLU A 11 -1.90 15.56 -17.21
C GLU A 11 -1.06 15.26 -15.94
N GLU A 12 0.01 16.00 -15.70
CA GLU A 12 0.81 15.86 -14.47
C GLU A 12 -0.01 16.15 -13.20
N LEU A 13 -0.86 17.18 -13.23
CA LEU A 13 -1.80 17.49 -12.13
C LEU A 13 -2.86 16.41 -11.96
N ARG A 14 -3.36 15.84 -13.04
CA ARG A 14 -4.39 14.78 -13.01
C ARG A 14 -3.90 13.53 -12.27
N TYR A 15 -2.61 13.24 -12.30
CA TYR A 15 -2.04 12.07 -11.65
C TYR A 15 -1.25 12.40 -10.37
N ALA A 16 -1.00 13.67 -10.09
CA ALA A 16 -0.23 14.10 -8.91
C ALA A 16 -0.84 13.62 -7.59
N TRP A 17 -2.18 13.60 -7.52
CA TRP A 17 -2.89 13.12 -6.33
C TRP A 17 -2.61 11.65 -6.02
N VAL A 18 -2.34 10.83 -7.02
CA VAL A 18 -2.03 9.40 -6.82
C VAL A 18 -0.73 9.23 -6.02
N ASP A 19 0.30 10.03 -6.33
CA ASP A 19 1.53 10.01 -5.57
C ASP A 19 1.33 10.53 -4.14
N VAL A 20 0.49 11.56 -3.95
CA VAL A 20 0.12 12.05 -2.62
C VAL A 20 -0.64 10.98 -1.84
N ALA A 21 -1.63 10.34 -2.45
CA ALA A 21 -2.41 9.26 -1.83
C ALA A 21 -1.51 8.09 -1.40
N LYS A 22 -0.62 7.62 -2.29
CA LYS A 22 0.38 6.59 -1.94
C LYS A 22 1.29 7.03 -0.79
N GLY A 23 1.64 8.32 -0.74
CA GLY A 23 2.41 8.90 0.35
C GLY A 23 1.67 8.83 1.68
N ILE A 24 0.38 9.20 1.70
CA ILE A 24 -0.47 9.08 2.89
C ILE A 24 -0.56 7.60 3.32
N CYS A 25 -0.87 6.69 2.39
CA CYS A 25 -1.02 5.27 2.69
C CYS A 25 0.25 4.66 3.30
N ILE A 26 1.43 4.93 2.71
CA ILE A 26 2.68 4.36 3.28
C ILE A 26 2.99 4.93 4.66
N LEU A 27 2.71 6.23 4.90
CA LEU A 27 2.89 6.82 6.22
C LEU A 27 1.94 6.21 7.25
N LEU A 28 0.66 5.94 6.89
CA LEU A 28 -0.29 5.24 7.77
C LEU A 28 0.18 3.82 8.12
N VAL A 29 0.77 3.10 7.16
CA VAL A 29 1.32 1.76 7.41
C VAL A 29 2.52 1.81 8.35
N VAL A 30 3.50 2.69 8.08
CA VAL A 30 4.68 2.85 8.94
C VAL A 30 4.28 3.34 10.33
N MET A 31 3.35 4.30 10.42
CA MET A 31 2.81 4.80 11.68
C MET A 31 2.23 3.66 12.53
N MET A 32 1.41 2.81 11.94
CA MET A 32 0.82 1.67 12.67
C MET A 32 1.89 0.76 13.26
N HIS A 33 2.86 0.32 12.44
CA HIS A 33 3.92 -0.58 12.93
C HIS A 33 4.82 0.08 13.97
N SER A 34 5.13 1.37 13.79
CA SER A 34 5.93 2.14 14.75
C SER A 34 5.17 2.32 16.07
N THR A 35 3.90 2.70 16.00
CA THR A 35 3.09 3.01 17.19
C THR A 35 2.80 1.75 18.01
N LEU A 36 2.26 0.71 17.38
CA LEU A 36 1.90 -0.52 18.10
C LEU A 36 3.13 -1.22 18.66
N GLY A 37 4.20 -1.33 17.88
CA GLY A 37 5.41 -1.99 18.35
C GLY A 37 6.17 -1.19 19.40
N THR A 38 6.09 0.14 19.41
CA THR A 38 6.70 0.98 20.47
C THR A 38 5.84 0.93 21.73
N GLY A 39 4.51 1.00 21.60
CA GLY A 39 3.59 0.85 22.72
C GLY A 39 3.76 -0.48 23.44
N GLU A 40 3.86 -1.59 22.70
CA GLU A 40 4.14 -2.93 23.24
C GLU A 40 5.49 -2.96 23.99
N ALA A 41 6.54 -2.40 23.39
CA ALA A 41 7.88 -2.43 23.96
C ALA A 41 8.06 -1.52 25.21
N MET A 42 7.27 -0.45 25.31
CA MET A 42 7.28 0.49 26.45
C MET A 42 6.15 0.22 27.46
N GLY A 43 5.24 -0.71 27.16
CA GLY A 43 4.14 -1.09 28.07
C GLY A 43 3.05 -0.02 28.20
N GLY A 44 2.75 0.76 27.15
CA GLY A 44 1.75 1.82 27.23
C GLY A 44 1.24 2.31 25.88
N GLU A 45 0.31 3.26 25.93
CA GLU A 45 -0.27 3.91 24.73
C GLU A 45 0.11 5.38 24.68
N GLY A 46 0.30 5.92 23.48
CA GLY A 46 0.56 7.34 23.25
C GLY A 46 -0.48 7.95 22.29
N PHE A 47 -0.37 9.24 22.02
CA PHE A 47 -1.33 10.02 21.21
C PHE A 47 -1.49 9.53 19.75
N LEU A 48 -0.59 8.69 19.23
CA LEU A 48 -0.74 8.10 17.89
C LEU A 48 -1.64 6.84 17.89
N HIS A 49 -1.90 6.19 19.02
CA HIS A 49 -2.75 5.00 19.08
C HIS A 49 -4.19 5.27 18.59
N PRO A 50 -4.86 6.36 19.01
CA PRO A 50 -6.16 6.72 18.45
C PRO A 50 -6.13 6.97 16.93
N VAL A 51 -5.06 7.56 16.40
CA VAL A 51 -4.91 7.77 14.95
C VAL A 51 -4.78 6.44 14.21
N VAL A 52 -4.04 5.50 14.78
CA VAL A 52 -3.91 4.12 14.25
C VAL A 52 -5.25 3.39 14.29
N ALA A 53 -6.02 3.54 15.38
CA ALA A 53 -7.36 2.94 15.52
C ALA A 53 -8.34 3.53 14.49
N PHE A 54 -8.37 4.85 14.34
CA PHE A 54 -9.17 5.56 13.34
C PHE A 54 -8.88 5.08 11.91
N ALA A 55 -7.60 4.89 11.58
CA ALA A 55 -7.19 4.50 10.25
C ALA A 55 -7.31 2.98 9.98
N LYS A 56 -7.60 2.16 10.99
CA LYS A 56 -7.65 0.70 10.88
C LYS A 56 -8.56 0.19 9.77
N PRO A 57 -9.80 0.70 9.57
CA PRO A 57 -10.71 0.18 8.55
C PRO A 57 -10.25 0.42 7.11
N PHE A 58 -9.51 1.48 6.83
CA PHE A 58 -9.21 1.91 5.46
C PHE A 58 -7.73 1.92 5.06
N ARG A 59 -6.77 1.95 5.98
CA ARG A 59 -5.33 2.10 5.64
C ARG A 59 -4.77 1.02 4.72
N ILE A 60 -5.28 -0.22 4.78
CA ILE A 60 -4.87 -1.31 3.89
C ILE A 60 -5.74 -1.34 2.62
N PRO A 61 -7.08 -1.23 2.71
CA PRO A 61 -7.96 -1.00 1.56
C PRO A 61 -7.45 0.05 0.57
N ASP A 62 -7.02 1.22 1.06
CA ASP A 62 -6.49 2.32 0.24
C ASP A 62 -5.35 1.87 -0.67
N PHE A 63 -4.37 1.16 -0.11
CA PHE A 63 -3.20 0.73 -0.85
C PHE A 63 -3.56 -0.26 -1.97
N PHE A 64 -4.48 -1.19 -1.70
CA PHE A 64 -4.94 -2.13 -2.71
C PHE A 64 -5.80 -1.47 -3.77
N LEU A 65 -6.68 -0.54 -3.40
CA LEU A 65 -7.48 0.23 -4.35
C LEU A 65 -6.58 1.04 -5.29
N LEU A 66 -5.62 1.79 -4.77
CA LEU A 66 -4.65 2.55 -5.56
C LEU A 66 -3.78 1.66 -6.45
N SER A 67 -3.43 0.45 -5.99
CA SER A 67 -2.68 -0.53 -6.79
C SER A 67 -3.52 -1.09 -7.94
N GLY A 68 -4.82 -1.26 -7.72
CA GLY A 68 -5.81 -1.71 -8.72
C GLY A 68 -6.01 -0.71 -9.85
N LEU A 69 -5.98 0.61 -9.58
CA LEU A 69 -6.20 1.67 -10.59
C LEU A 69 -5.35 1.52 -11.86
N PHE A 70 -4.16 0.96 -11.73
CA PHE A 70 -3.20 0.90 -12.85
C PHE A 70 -2.97 -0.52 -13.39
N VAL A 71 -3.66 -1.53 -12.84
CA VAL A 71 -3.46 -2.91 -13.28
C VAL A 71 -3.99 -3.15 -14.69
N GLY A 72 -5.06 -2.47 -15.07
CA GLY A 72 -5.68 -2.60 -16.41
C GLY A 72 -4.70 -2.41 -17.56
N ARG A 73 -3.77 -1.46 -17.43
CA ARG A 73 -2.73 -1.18 -18.45
C ARG A 73 -1.79 -2.36 -18.73
N VAL A 74 -1.69 -3.29 -17.78
CA VAL A 74 -0.81 -4.47 -17.88
C VAL A 74 -1.61 -5.72 -18.18
N LEU A 75 -2.88 -5.79 -17.78
CA LEU A 75 -3.77 -6.91 -18.05
C LEU A 75 -3.97 -7.15 -19.56
N ASP A 76 -4.00 -6.08 -20.38
CA ASP A 76 -4.17 -6.17 -21.84
C ASP A 76 -2.94 -6.70 -22.58
N ARG A 77 -1.81 -6.81 -21.88
CA ARG A 77 -0.57 -7.30 -22.50
C ARG A 77 -0.53 -8.84 -22.53
N ASP A 78 0.28 -9.37 -23.44
CA ASP A 78 0.61 -10.79 -23.48
C ASP A 78 1.12 -11.31 -22.13
N TRP A 79 0.95 -12.60 -21.85
CA TRP A 79 1.33 -13.22 -20.59
C TRP A 79 2.80 -13.01 -20.21
N ARG A 80 3.70 -12.99 -21.20
CA ARG A 80 5.12 -12.80 -20.95
C ARG A 80 5.44 -11.42 -20.40
N ARG A 81 4.87 -10.34 -20.99
CA ARG A 81 5.03 -8.97 -20.53
C ARG A 81 4.31 -8.71 -19.21
N PHE A 82 3.17 -9.35 -19.03
CA PHE A 82 2.44 -9.32 -17.77
C PHE A 82 3.27 -9.97 -16.66
N ALA A 83 3.77 -11.20 -16.88
CA ALA A 83 4.59 -11.92 -15.91
C ALA A 83 5.84 -11.13 -15.53
N ASP A 84 6.54 -10.54 -16.49
CA ASP A 84 7.72 -9.72 -16.21
C ASP A 84 7.43 -8.56 -15.28
N ARG A 85 6.29 -7.86 -15.49
CA ARG A 85 5.97 -6.62 -14.76
C ARG A 85 5.24 -6.83 -13.44
N ARG A 86 4.53 -7.92 -13.27
CA ARG A 86 3.67 -8.17 -12.11
C ARG A 86 4.10 -9.38 -11.29
N ILE A 87 4.53 -10.46 -11.92
CA ILE A 87 4.91 -11.66 -11.19
C ILE A 87 6.40 -11.58 -10.83
N ILE A 88 7.30 -11.53 -11.82
CA ILE A 88 8.74 -11.58 -11.58
C ILE A 88 9.22 -10.33 -10.81
N HIS A 89 8.63 -9.17 -11.08
CA HIS A 89 8.97 -7.94 -10.37
C HIS A 89 8.65 -8.04 -8.87
N PHE A 90 7.46 -8.48 -8.51
CA PHE A 90 7.08 -8.62 -7.10
C PHE A 90 7.76 -9.81 -6.44
N ALA A 91 7.89 -10.96 -7.14
CA ALA A 91 8.61 -12.11 -6.64
C ALA A 91 10.09 -11.81 -6.36
N TYR A 92 10.74 -11.02 -7.22
CA TYR A 92 12.11 -10.58 -7.00
C TYR A 92 12.27 -9.84 -5.67
N PHE A 93 11.47 -8.81 -5.44
CA PHE A 93 11.56 -8.05 -4.19
C PHE A 93 11.11 -8.87 -2.98
N TYR A 94 10.09 -9.70 -3.14
CA TYR A 94 9.66 -10.60 -2.09
C TYR A 94 10.79 -11.55 -1.65
N LEU A 95 11.38 -12.29 -2.57
CA LEU A 95 12.44 -13.26 -2.27
C LEU A 95 13.69 -12.59 -1.73
N LEU A 96 14.12 -11.49 -2.35
CA LEU A 96 15.29 -10.74 -1.90
C LEU A 96 15.13 -10.25 -0.45
N TRP A 97 14.01 -9.60 -0.15
CA TRP A 97 13.77 -9.05 1.17
C TRP A 97 13.35 -10.12 2.20
N LEU A 98 12.74 -11.22 1.77
CA LEU A 98 12.55 -12.40 2.61
C LEU A 98 13.89 -12.94 3.11
N LEU A 99 14.85 -13.17 2.20
CA LEU A 99 16.17 -13.66 2.57
C LEU A 99 16.89 -12.68 3.49
N LEU A 100 16.84 -11.38 3.18
CA LEU A 100 17.48 -10.34 3.98
C LEU A 100 16.88 -10.27 5.39
N GLN A 101 15.54 -10.19 5.51
CA GLN A 101 14.85 -10.09 6.81
C GLN A 101 15.02 -11.36 7.63
N SER A 102 14.95 -12.55 7.01
CA SER A 102 15.12 -13.82 7.70
C SER A 102 16.57 -14.01 8.17
N ALA A 103 17.56 -13.61 7.35
CA ALA A 103 18.96 -13.68 7.75
C ALA A 103 19.29 -12.76 8.93
N LEU A 104 18.74 -11.53 8.93
CA LEU A 104 18.91 -10.58 10.04
C LEU A 104 18.21 -11.01 11.33
N LYS A 105 17.19 -11.86 11.21
CA LYS A 105 16.46 -12.45 12.34
C LYS A 105 16.79 -13.93 12.53
N TYR A 106 17.97 -14.37 12.09
CA TYR A 106 18.34 -15.78 12.08
C TYR A 106 18.09 -16.47 13.43
N GLU A 107 18.55 -15.87 14.52
CA GLU A 107 18.37 -16.41 15.86
C GLU A 107 16.88 -16.59 16.23
N THR A 108 16.04 -15.65 15.85
CA THR A 108 14.59 -15.70 16.12
C THR A 108 13.88 -16.74 15.24
N VAL A 109 14.34 -16.87 13.97
CA VAL A 109 13.70 -17.74 12.98
C VAL A 109 14.16 -19.18 13.09
N ALA A 110 15.47 -19.40 13.30
CA ALA A 110 16.05 -20.73 13.40
C ALA A 110 15.92 -21.33 14.82
N GLY A 111 16.00 -20.48 15.86
CA GLY A 111 15.98 -20.92 17.24
C GLY A 111 16.98 -22.07 17.47
N ASP A 112 16.58 -23.06 18.26
CA ASP A 112 17.38 -24.25 18.54
C ASP A 112 17.47 -25.24 17.36
N GLY A 113 16.61 -25.06 16.33
CA GLY A 113 16.57 -25.93 15.15
C GLY A 113 17.65 -25.63 14.09
N GLY A 114 18.39 -24.53 14.23
CA GLY A 114 19.51 -24.15 13.37
C GLY A 114 19.16 -24.03 11.87
N ILE A 115 20.09 -24.42 11.01
CA ILE A 115 19.94 -24.33 9.54
C ILE A 115 18.73 -25.09 9.01
N PRO A 116 18.40 -26.31 9.45
CA PRO A 116 17.19 -27.00 8.99
C PRO A 116 15.90 -26.21 9.25
N ALA A 117 15.74 -25.65 10.44
CA ALA A 117 14.58 -24.82 10.79
C ALA A 117 14.53 -23.53 9.96
N PHE A 118 15.67 -22.90 9.72
CA PHE A 118 15.78 -21.75 8.84
C PHE A 118 15.34 -22.03 7.41
N LEU A 119 15.78 -23.15 6.84
CA LEU A 119 15.38 -23.58 5.49
C LEU A 119 13.89 -23.94 5.43
N ALA A 120 13.36 -24.60 6.46
CA ALA A 120 11.94 -24.89 6.57
C ALA A 120 11.10 -23.61 6.62
N HIS A 121 11.54 -22.59 7.38
CA HIS A 121 10.92 -21.28 7.40
C HIS A 121 10.91 -20.61 6.02
N LEU A 122 12.02 -20.62 5.29
CA LEU A 122 12.07 -20.06 3.94
C LEU A 122 11.15 -20.81 2.97
N ALA A 123 11.06 -22.13 3.09
CA ALA A 123 10.14 -22.94 2.27
C ALA A 123 8.68 -22.62 2.59
N LEU A 124 8.32 -22.52 3.87
CA LEU A 124 6.98 -22.13 4.30
C LEU A 124 6.63 -20.72 3.80
N ALA A 125 7.56 -19.78 3.85
CA ALA A 125 7.37 -18.41 3.40
C ALA A 125 7.08 -18.28 1.89
N LEU A 126 7.31 -19.32 1.09
CA LEU A 126 6.90 -19.36 -0.32
C LEU A 126 5.38 -19.52 -0.48
N VAL A 127 4.70 -20.09 0.52
CA VAL A 127 3.24 -20.33 0.52
C VAL A 127 2.53 -19.39 1.48
N GLU A 128 3.10 -19.19 2.67
CA GLU A 128 2.58 -18.27 3.70
C GLU A 128 3.53 -17.07 3.82
N PRO A 129 3.14 -15.89 3.29
CA PRO A 129 4.03 -14.75 3.19
C PRO A 129 4.49 -14.23 4.56
N TYR A 130 5.80 -14.03 4.68
CA TYR A 130 6.45 -13.68 5.94
C TYR A 130 6.39 -12.19 6.27
N SER A 131 6.10 -11.87 7.53
CA SER A 131 6.21 -10.54 8.13
C SER A 131 5.46 -9.47 7.31
N THR A 132 6.03 -8.28 7.15
CA THR A 132 5.44 -7.17 6.40
C THR A 132 5.39 -7.40 4.88
N LEU A 133 6.03 -8.44 4.36
CA LEU A 133 6.14 -8.69 2.92
C LEU A 133 4.86 -9.26 2.27
N TRP A 134 3.86 -9.63 3.06
CA TRP A 134 2.60 -10.20 2.58
C TRP A 134 1.86 -9.30 1.56
N PHE A 135 1.97 -7.99 1.69
CA PHE A 135 1.29 -7.07 0.78
C PHE A 135 1.83 -7.16 -0.66
N ILE A 136 3.16 -7.18 -0.84
CA ILE A 136 3.77 -7.30 -2.17
C ILE A 136 3.52 -8.69 -2.79
N TYR A 137 3.44 -9.73 -1.96
CA TYR A 137 3.05 -11.07 -2.35
C TYR A 137 1.62 -11.08 -2.89
N LEU A 138 0.67 -10.51 -2.13
CA LEU A 138 -0.73 -10.39 -2.55
C LEU A 138 -0.91 -9.54 -3.80
N LEU A 139 -0.11 -8.52 -4.04
CA LEU A 139 -0.17 -7.76 -5.29
C LEU A 139 0.13 -8.63 -6.52
N ALA A 140 1.05 -9.59 -6.42
CA ALA A 140 1.29 -10.56 -7.47
C ALA A 140 0.09 -11.49 -7.64
N VAL A 141 -0.40 -12.09 -6.56
CA VAL A 141 -1.56 -12.99 -6.55
C VAL A 141 -2.80 -12.31 -7.10
N PHE A 142 -3.15 -11.11 -6.61
CA PHE A 142 -4.29 -10.33 -7.10
C PHE A 142 -4.19 -10.02 -8.60
N SER A 143 -2.97 -9.67 -9.07
CA SER A 143 -2.76 -9.41 -10.49
C SER A 143 -2.99 -10.65 -11.35
N ILE A 144 -2.51 -11.83 -10.89
CA ILE A 144 -2.69 -13.12 -11.58
C ILE A 144 -4.18 -13.48 -11.61
N VAL A 145 -4.84 -13.47 -10.46
CA VAL A 145 -6.27 -13.81 -10.35
C VAL A 145 -7.13 -12.88 -11.21
N THR A 146 -6.88 -11.57 -11.17
CA THR A 146 -7.60 -10.60 -12.00
C THR A 146 -7.39 -10.87 -13.49
N LYS A 147 -6.17 -11.25 -13.92
CA LYS A 147 -5.91 -11.59 -15.31
C LYS A 147 -6.63 -12.86 -15.76
N LEU A 148 -6.69 -13.88 -14.89
CA LEU A 148 -7.39 -15.14 -15.16
C LEU A 148 -8.93 -14.94 -15.20
N LEU A 149 -9.45 -14.12 -14.29
CA LEU A 149 -10.88 -13.86 -14.17
C LEU A 149 -11.39 -12.74 -15.09
N ARG A 150 -10.53 -12.16 -15.91
CA ARG A 150 -10.88 -11.07 -16.84
C ARG A 150 -12.05 -11.36 -17.76
N PRO A 151 -12.29 -12.61 -18.24
CA PRO A 151 -13.47 -12.90 -19.09
C PRO A 151 -14.82 -12.78 -18.37
N LEU A 152 -14.81 -12.74 -17.04
CA LEU A 152 -16.03 -12.65 -16.25
C LEU A 152 -16.60 -11.22 -16.24
N PRO A 153 -17.93 -11.07 -16.15
CA PRO A 153 -18.56 -9.75 -16.02
C PRO A 153 -18.06 -9.00 -14.78
N GLY A 154 -17.64 -7.75 -14.97
CA GLY A 154 -17.09 -6.92 -13.89
C GLY A 154 -17.97 -6.82 -12.64
N PRO A 155 -19.31 -6.58 -12.76
CA PRO A 155 -20.22 -6.56 -11.61
C PRO A 155 -20.26 -7.88 -10.83
N ALA A 156 -20.24 -9.03 -11.52
CA ALA A 156 -20.21 -10.34 -10.88
C ALA A 156 -18.90 -10.54 -10.10
N LEU A 157 -17.78 -10.16 -10.71
CA LEU A 157 -16.47 -10.27 -10.08
C LEU A 157 -16.37 -9.38 -8.83
N LEU A 158 -16.84 -8.13 -8.90
CA LEU A 158 -16.87 -7.21 -7.77
C LEU A 158 -17.82 -7.72 -6.67
N GLY A 159 -19.00 -8.20 -7.03
CA GLY A 159 -19.97 -8.76 -6.08
C GLY A 159 -19.44 -10.00 -5.36
N THR A 160 -18.80 -10.92 -6.09
CA THR A 160 -18.15 -12.10 -5.48
C THR A 160 -17.03 -11.69 -4.52
N ALA A 161 -16.17 -10.74 -4.92
CA ALA A 161 -15.11 -10.25 -4.06
C ALA A 161 -15.66 -9.53 -2.80
N ALA A 162 -16.79 -8.81 -2.92
CA ALA A 162 -17.46 -8.18 -1.79
C ALA A 162 -18.04 -9.23 -0.83
N LEU A 163 -18.66 -10.28 -1.35
CA LEU A 163 -19.16 -11.40 -0.54
C LEU A 163 -18.02 -12.09 0.21
N LEU A 164 -16.88 -12.35 -0.44
CA LEU A 164 -15.71 -12.95 0.22
C LEU A 164 -15.18 -12.08 1.38
N GLN A 165 -15.23 -10.74 1.24
CA GLN A 165 -14.81 -9.83 2.29
C GLN A 165 -15.80 -9.80 3.48
N ILE A 166 -17.10 -9.91 3.20
CA ILE A 166 -18.16 -9.88 4.22
C ILE A 166 -18.24 -11.21 4.98
N MET A 167 -18.00 -12.32 4.29
CA MET A 167 -18.05 -13.64 4.91
C MET A 167 -16.85 -13.83 5.86
N PRO A 168 -17.07 -14.39 7.06
CA PRO A 168 -15.99 -14.71 7.99
C PRO A 168 -15.22 -15.94 7.48
N VAL A 169 -14.31 -15.72 6.52
CA VAL A 169 -13.42 -16.77 6.02
C VAL A 169 -12.31 -16.99 7.06
N GLN A 170 -12.41 -18.07 7.81
CA GLN A 170 -11.40 -18.49 8.78
C GLN A 170 -10.77 -19.78 8.28
N THR A 171 -9.49 -19.74 7.99
CA THR A 171 -8.70 -20.87 7.51
C THR A 171 -7.37 -20.94 8.25
N SER A 172 -6.62 -22.01 8.05
CA SER A 172 -5.25 -22.12 8.57
C SER A 172 -4.23 -21.33 7.74
N SER A 173 -4.66 -20.71 6.62
CA SER A 173 -3.79 -19.95 5.72
C SER A 173 -4.06 -18.47 5.83
N PHE A 174 -3.08 -17.73 6.33
CA PHE A 174 -3.08 -16.26 6.35
C PHE A 174 -3.27 -15.67 4.94
N LEU A 175 -2.66 -16.32 3.93
CA LEU A 175 -2.76 -15.86 2.53
C LEU A 175 -4.22 -15.89 2.04
N VAL A 176 -4.98 -16.95 2.34
CA VAL A 176 -6.38 -17.09 1.93
C VAL A 176 -7.26 -16.08 2.64
N GLU A 177 -7.06 -15.89 3.94
CA GLU A 177 -7.82 -14.91 4.73
C GLU A 177 -7.61 -13.49 4.23
N GLU A 178 -6.35 -13.06 4.05
CA GLU A 178 -6.04 -11.73 3.53
C GLU A 178 -6.46 -11.56 2.06
N PHE A 179 -6.42 -12.63 1.25
CA PHE A 179 -6.98 -12.61 -0.09
C PHE A 179 -8.46 -12.26 -0.06
N CYS A 180 -9.25 -13.00 0.70
CA CYS A 180 -10.68 -12.79 0.82
C CYS A 180 -11.02 -11.41 1.37
N ALA A 181 -10.28 -10.97 2.39
CA ALA A 181 -10.49 -9.68 3.04
C ALA A 181 -10.10 -8.46 2.18
N ARG A 182 -9.19 -8.59 1.20
CA ARG A 182 -8.59 -7.43 0.52
C ARG A 182 -8.80 -7.38 -0.99
N TYR A 183 -9.08 -8.52 -1.64
CA TYR A 183 -9.20 -8.57 -3.10
C TYR A 183 -10.26 -7.62 -3.65
N VAL A 184 -11.36 -7.39 -2.91
CA VAL A 184 -12.43 -6.48 -3.30
C VAL A 184 -11.95 -5.04 -3.56
N TYR A 185 -11.02 -4.55 -2.76
CA TYR A 185 -10.47 -3.20 -2.93
C TYR A 185 -9.58 -3.10 -4.16
N PHE A 186 -8.76 -4.13 -4.41
CA PHE A 186 -7.91 -4.18 -5.59
C PHE A 186 -8.72 -4.26 -6.88
N ILE A 187 -9.71 -5.16 -6.94
CA ILE A 187 -10.58 -5.31 -8.10
C ILE A 187 -11.51 -4.10 -8.27
N GLY A 188 -11.97 -3.50 -7.16
CA GLY A 188 -12.71 -2.23 -7.17
C GLY A 188 -11.89 -1.10 -7.77
N GLY A 189 -10.61 -0.97 -7.38
CA GLY A 189 -9.68 -0.01 -7.99
C GLY A 189 -9.51 -0.21 -9.49
N TYR A 190 -9.50 -1.47 -9.97
CA TYR A 190 -9.41 -1.78 -11.40
C TYR A 190 -10.70 -1.46 -12.15
N LEU A 191 -11.83 -1.98 -11.67
CA LEU A 191 -13.11 -1.86 -12.38
C LEU A 191 -13.69 -0.45 -12.32
N LEU A 192 -13.45 0.29 -11.25
CA LEU A 192 -13.97 1.63 -11.02
C LEU A 192 -12.91 2.73 -11.29
N ALA A 193 -11.82 2.40 -12.00
CA ALA A 193 -10.73 3.35 -12.22
C ALA A 193 -11.19 4.68 -12.81
N ASP A 194 -12.00 4.65 -13.88
CA ASP A 194 -12.48 5.87 -14.55
C ASP A 194 -13.39 6.70 -13.62
N GLN A 195 -14.24 6.05 -12.83
CA GLN A 195 -15.10 6.69 -11.84
C GLN A 195 -14.29 7.35 -10.72
N ILE A 196 -13.21 6.69 -10.27
CA ILE A 196 -12.31 7.23 -9.24
C ILE A 196 -11.54 8.45 -9.78
N PHE A 197 -11.09 8.42 -11.03
CA PHE A 197 -10.48 9.60 -11.67
C PHE A 197 -11.51 10.74 -11.84
N ALA A 198 -12.72 10.44 -12.28
CA ALA A 198 -13.80 11.43 -12.40
C ALA A 198 -14.18 12.01 -11.03
N PHE A 199 -14.18 11.18 -9.97
CA PHE A 199 -14.38 11.63 -8.59
C PHE A 199 -13.29 12.59 -8.14
N SER A 200 -12.01 12.29 -8.40
CA SER A 200 -10.91 13.20 -8.12
C SER A 200 -11.07 14.56 -8.83
N ASP A 201 -11.55 14.56 -10.09
CA ASP A 201 -11.82 15.77 -10.85
C ASP A 201 -13.00 16.56 -10.22
N ALA A 202 -14.05 15.86 -9.80
CA ALA A 202 -15.21 16.47 -9.12
C ALA A 202 -14.83 17.08 -7.76
N VAL A 203 -13.98 16.43 -6.98
CA VAL A 203 -13.45 16.93 -5.70
C VAL A 203 -12.77 18.30 -5.89
N ARG A 204 -11.94 18.43 -6.92
CA ARG A 204 -11.25 19.70 -7.23
C ARG A 204 -12.24 20.79 -7.66
N ARG A 205 -13.22 20.42 -8.50
CA ARG A 205 -14.25 21.36 -8.98
C ARG A 205 -15.17 21.84 -7.85
N TYR A 206 -15.57 20.95 -6.93
CA TYR A 206 -16.51 21.24 -5.84
C TYR A 206 -15.82 21.23 -4.48
N ARG A 207 -14.70 21.95 -4.36
CA ARG A 207 -13.81 21.95 -3.20
C ARG A 207 -14.51 22.16 -1.85
N ARG A 208 -15.47 23.09 -1.76
CA ARG A 208 -16.19 23.36 -0.50
C ARG A 208 -17.02 22.15 -0.07
N LEU A 209 -17.72 21.53 -1.02
CA LEU A 209 -18.50 20.33 -0.75
C LEU A 209 -17.58 19.16 -0.36
N ALA A 210 -16.45 18.99 -1.05
CA ALA A 210 -15.47 17.97 -0.72
C ALA A 210 -14.92 18.12 0.69
N LEU A 211 -14.60 19.33 1.14
CA LEU A 211 -14.15 19.59 2.52
C LEU A 211 -15.26 19.28 3.54
N ALA A 212 -16.50 19.67 3.27
CA ALA A 212 -17.63 19.33 4.13
C ALA A 212 -17.86 17.81 4.20
N SER A 213 -17.79 17.11 3.06
CA SER A 213 -17.91 15.65 2.98
C SER A 213 -16.79 14.93 3.72
N LEU A 214 -15.54 15.41 3.62
CA LEU A 214 -14.42 14.89 4.40
C LEU A 214 -14.63 15.07 5.91
N GLY A 215 -15.15 16.22 6.34
CA GLY A 215 -15.50 16.45 7.74
C GLY A 215 -16.60 15.50 8.23
N ALA A 216 -17.68 15.35 7.46
CA ALA A 216 -18.76 14.41 7.76
C ALA A 216 -18.27 12.95 7.79
N TRP A 217 -17.44 12.56 6.83
CA TRP A 217 -16.83 11.24 6.82
C TRP A 217 -15.95 11.02 8.05
N ALA A 218 -15.09 11.98 8.41
CA ALA A 218 -14.21 11.84 9.57
C ALA A 218 -14.98 11.66 10.88
N LEU A 219 -16.12 12.35 11.03
CA LEU A 219 -17.00 12.17 12.18
C LEU A 219 -17.65 10.77 12.18
N ALA A 220 -18.19 10.34 11.03
CA ALA A 220 -18.80 9.02 10.89
C ALA A 220 -17.78 7.89 11.10
N GLU A 221 -16.61 8.00 10.50
CA GLU A 221 -15.52 7.03 10.67
C GLU A 221 -15.04 6.97 12.11
N GLY A 222 -14.85 8.12 12.77
CA GLY A 222 -14.52 8.19 14.19
C GLY A 222 -15.57 7.50 15.05
N TRP A 223 -16.86 7.76 14.78
CA TRP A 223 -17.94 7.06 15.50
C TRP A 223 -17.88 5.54 15.28
N LEU A 224 -17.71 5.07 14.06
CA LEU A 224 -17.62 3.65 13.73
C LEU A 224 -16.37 2.98 14.34
N ALA A 225 -15.22 3.66 14.29
CA ALA A 225 -13.94 3.11 14.75
C ALA A 225 -13.81 3.05 16.27
N PHE A 226 -14.49 3.94 17.01
CA PHE A 226 -14.35 4.01 18.48
C PHE A 226 -15.57 3.50 19.24
N THR A 227 -16.70 3.23 18.57
CA THR A 227 -17.88 2.68 19.26
C THR A 227 -17.78 1.16 19.33
N PRO A 228 -17.84 0.57 20.55
CA PRO A 228 -17.87 -0.87 20.71
C PRO A 228 -19.08 -1.49 20.02
N SER A 229 -18.90 -2.63 19.36
CA SER A 229 -20.01 -3.31 18.68
C SER A 229 -20.90 -4.10 19.61
N GLY A 230 -20.37 -4.53 20.75
CA GLY A 230 -21.02 -5.49 21.65
C GLY A 230 -21.10 -6.93 21.12
N ILE A 231 -20.50 -7.22 19.96
CA ILE A 231 -20.51 -8.54 19.33
C ILE A 231 -19.13 -9.19 19.51
N PRO A 232 -19.07 -10.46 19.97
CA PRO A 232 -17.80 -11.20 20.03
C PRO A 232 -17.06 -11.16 18.70
N ASP A 233 -15.73 -11.12 18.74
CA ASP A 233 -14.80 -11.03 17.59
C ASP A 233 -14.86 -9.73 16.77
N HIS A 234 -15.81 -8.82 17.08
CA HIS A 234 -15.95 -7.53 16.44
C HIS A 234 -15.81 -6.39 17.45
N PRO A 235 -14.61 -5.92 17.78
CA PRO A 235 -14.41 -4.97 18.89
C PRO A 235 -15.09 -3.61 18.65
N THR A 236 -15.29 -3.20 17.39
CA THR A 236 -15.91 -1.90 17.06
C THR A 236 -16.95 -2.06 15.96
N LEU A 237 -17.83 -1.05 15.79
CA LEU A 237 -18.81 -1.04 14.71
C LEU A 237 -18.15 -1.12 13.33
N ALA A 238 -16.99 -0.50 13.14
CA ALA A 238 -16.22 -0.56 11.90
C ALA A 238 -15.70 -1.97 11.57
N SER A 239 -15.64 -2.88 12.54
CA SER A 239 -15.20 -4.27 12.34
C SER A 239 -16.35 -5.22 11.96
N LEU A 240 -17.60 -4.77 11.98
CA LEU A 240 -18.75 -5.57 11.59
C LEU A 240 -18.71 -5.92 10.09
N PRO A 241 -19.11 -7.14 9.70
CA PRO A 241 -19.24 -7.54 8.30
C PRO A 241 -20.12 -6.55 7.52
N GLY A 242 -19.70 -6.17 6.32
CA GLY A 242 -20.40 -5.17 5.51
C GLY A 242 -20.15 -3.71 5.93
N VAL A 243 -20.17 -3.40 7.24
CA VAL A 243 -19.77 -2.06 7.73
C VAL A 243 -18.28 -1.84 7.45
N GLY A 244 -17.42 -2.81 7.75
CA GLY A 244 -16.00 -2.75 7.44
C GLY A 244 -15.71 -2.63 5.94
N LEU A 245 -16.50 -3.29 5.08
CA LEU A 245 -16.41 -3.11 3.63
C LEU A 245 -16.74 -1.67 3.21
N ALA A 246 -17.85 -1.12 3.71
CA ALA A 246 -18.28 0.24 3.42
C ALA A 246 -17.28 1.28 3.97
N ALA A 247 -16.82 1.13 5.22
CA ALA A 247 -15.82 1.99 5.84
C ALA A 247 -14.48 1.95 5.07
N GLY A 248 -14.04 0.78 4.61
CA GLY A 248 -12.84 0.63 3.80
C GLY A 248 -12.93 1.38 2.46
N PHE A 249 -14.04 1.26 1.72
CA PHE A 249 -14.24 2.03 0.48
C PHE A 249 -14.44 3.53 0.75
N ALA A 250 -15.22 3.90 1.76
CA ALA A 250 -15.43 5.30 2.13
C ALA A 250 -14.10 5.98 2.51
N GLY A 251 -13.27 5.29 3.31
CA GLY A 251 -11.95 5.77 3.68
C GLY A 251 -11.01 5.88 2.48
N ALA A 252 -11.02 4.88 1.59
CA ALA A 252 -10.23 4.96 0.36
C ALA A 252 -10.62 6.16 -0.52
N LEU A 253 -11.92 6.42 -0.69
CA LEU A 253 -12.40 7.61 -1.40
C LEU A 253 -12.07 8.90 -0.66
N ALA A 254 -12.10 8.91 0.69
CA ALA A 254 -11.69 10.05 1.48
C ALA A 254 -10.19 10.37 1.30
N ILE A 255 -9.33 9.34 1.24
CA ILE A 255 -7.90 9.53 0.93
C ILE A 255 -7.70 10.05 -0.49
N VAL A 256 -8.47 9.57 -1.47
CA VAL A 256 -8.45 10.11 -2.84
C VAL A 256 -8.86 11.59 -2.83
N ALA A 257 -9.93 11.96 -2.11
CA ALA A 257 -10.39 13.34 -2.00
C ALA A 257 -9.34 14.23 -1.32
N LEU A 258 -8.82 13.82 -0.17
CA LEU A 258 -7.78 14.54 0.56
C LEU A 258 -6.52 14.73 -0.29
N ALA A 259 -6.05 13.67 -0.94
CA ALA A 259 -4.89 13.71 -1.81
C ALA A 259 -5.09 14.63 -3.03
N SER A 260 -6.31 14.66 -3.59
CA SER A 260 -6.66 15.55 -4.72
C SER A 260 -6.60 17.02 -4.31
N LEU A 261 -7.14 17.36 -3.13
CA LEU A 261 -7.09 18.72 -2.57
C LEU A 261 -5.66 19.14 -2.21
N LEU A 262 -4.88 18.25 -1.60
CA LEU A 262 -3.49 18.52 -1.25
C LEU A 262 -2.61 18.69 -2.51
N ALA A 263 -2.84 17.87 -3.55
CA ALA A 263 -2.10 17.97 -4.80
C ALA A 263 -2.34 19.31 -5.50
N GLU A 264 -3.55 19.86 -5.40
CA GLU A 264 -3.90 21.18 -5.93
C GLU A 264 -3.32 22.30 -5.07
N ALA A 265 -3.37 22.17 -3.74
CA ALA A 265 -2.84 23.18 -2.84
C ALA A 265 -1.32 23.34 -2.92
N GLY A 266 -0.60 22.27 -3.25
CA GLY A 266 0.85 22.28 -3.34
C GLY A 266 1.54 22.46 -1.99
N GLY A 267 2.77 23.02 -2.01
CA GLY A 267 3.54 23.31 -0.81
C GLY A 267 4.45 22.19 -0.33
N VAL A 268 5.16 22.43 0.80
CA VAL A 268 6.19 21.53 1.33
C VAL A 268 5.63 20.18 1.74
N VAL A 269 4.49 20.17 2.43
CA VAL A 269 3.83 18.93 2.89
C VAL A 269 3.43 18.07 1.71
N THR A 270 2.80 18.65 0.70
CA THR A 270 2.43 17.95 -0.54
C THR A 270 3.67 17.40 -1.27
N GLY A 271 4.77 18.18 -1.31
CA GLY A 271 6.05 17.75 -1.87
C GLY A 271 6.64 16.56 -1.13
N ALA A 272 6.60 16.56 0.19
CA ALA A 272 7.05 15.45 1.03
C ALA A 272 6.19 14.20 0.81
N LEU A 273 4.86 14.33 0.82
CA LEU A 273 3.92 13.23 0.53
C LEU A 273 4.13 12.63 -0.87
N ARG A 274 4.30 13.47 -1.90
CA ARG A 274 4.62 13.01 -3.26
C ARG A 274 5.96 12.25 -3.30
N THR A 275 6.95 12.68 -2.54
CA THR A 275 8.24 12.00 -2.47
C THR A 275 8.10 10.64 -1.82
N CYS A 276 7.38 10.55 -0.69
CA CYS A 276 7.06 9.28 -0.03
C CYS A 276 6.25 8.36 -0.96
N GLY A 277 5.26 8.89 -1.68
CA GLY A 277 4.43 8.11 -2.58
C GLY A 277 5.16 7.57 -3.80
N LYS A 278 5.99 8.40 -4.46
CA LYS A 278 6.85 7.96 -5.57
C LYS A 278 7.84 6.87 -5.15
N ARG A 279 8.22 6.84 -3.89
CA ARG A 279 9.18 5.90 -3.31
C ARG A 279 8.56 4.98 -2.26
N SER A 280 7.23 4.82 -2.31
CA SER A 280 6.50 4.01 -1.32
C SER A 280 7.01 2.58 -1.23
N ILE A 281 7.44 1.98 -2.34
CA ILE A 281 8.03 0.63 -2.34
C ILE A 281 9.39 0.60 -1.62
N VAL A 282 10.21 1.64 -1.74
CA VAL A 282 11.49 1.75 -1.03
C VAL A 282 11.26 1.81 0.48
N ILE A 283 10.33 2.68 0.91
CA ILE A 283 9.94 2.77 2.32
C ILE A 283 9.39 1.43 2.79
N TYR A 284 8.44 0.86 2.05
CA TYR A 284 7.77 -0.39 2.39
C TYR A 284 8.74 -1.57 2.59
N LEU A 285 9.72 -1.71 1.71
CA LEU A 285 10.69 -2.80 1.79
C LEU A 285 11.65 -2.65 2.97
N ALA A 286 12.09 -1.42 3.24
CA ALA A 286 13.21 -1.17 4.14
C ALA A 286 12.84 -0.57 5.52
N PHE A 287 11.60 -0.08 5.74
CA PHE A 287 11.23 0.62 6.98
C PHE A 287 11.42 -0.22 8.24
N PHE A 288 11.27 -1.52 8.14
CA PHE A 288 11.30 -2.43 9.28
C PHE A 288 12.65 -2.40 10.03
N LEU A 289 13.77 -2.35 9.30
CA LEU A 289 15.11 -2.39 9.89
C LEU A 289 15.41 -1.15 10.76
N PRO A 290 15.32 0.09 10.22
CA PRO A 290 15.55 1.27 11.02
C PRO A 290 14.51 1.44 12.14
N MET A 291 13.26 1.00 11.91
CA MET A 291 12.22 1.00 12.92
C MET A 291 12.61 0.13 14.12
N ALA A 292 13.03 -1.10 13.90
CA ALA A 292 13.39 -2.03 14.95
C ALA A 292 14.65 -1.56 15.71
N ALA A 293 15.66 -1.11 14.99
CA ALA A 293 16.91 -0.62 15.59
C ALA A 293 16.68 0.63 16.46
N TRP A 294 15.93 1.61 15.93
CA TRP A 294 15.68 2.86 16.64
C TRP A 294 14.76 2.67 17.85
N ARG A 295 13.74 1.83 17.73
CA ARG A 295 12.89 1.44 18.86
C ARG A 295 13.73 0.79 19.97
N SER A 296 14.57 -0.18 19.63
CA SER A 296 15.45 -0.84 20.60
C SER A 296 16.40 0.15 21.29
N LEU A 297 16.90 1.13 20.55
CA LEU A 297 17.77 2.17 21.12
C LEU A 297 17.01 3.02 22.14
N ILE A 298 15.82 3.54 21.77
CA ILE A 298 14.97 4.35 22.66
C ILE A 298 14.63 3.58 23.94
N VAL A 299 14.15 2.33 23.80
CA VAL A 299 13.74 1.50 24.96
C VAL A 299 14.93 1.21 25.87
N LYS A 300 16.12 0.90 25.31
CA LYS A 300 17.31 0.59 26.12
C LYS A 300 17.90 1.81 26.81
N THR A 301 17.83 2.98 26.18
CA THR A 301 18.45 4.22 26.73
C THR A 301 17.48 5.00 27.61
N GLY A 302 16.17 4.79 27.48
CA GLY A 302 15.15 5.57 28.19
C GLY A 302 15.15 7.06 27.83
N VAL A 303 15.77 7.45 26.71
CA VAL A 303 15.93 8.86 26.32
C VAL A 303 14.62 9.56 25.98
N ILE A 304 13.60 8.80 25.62
CA ILE A 304 12.24 9.28 25.38
C ILE A 304 11.30 8.40 26.20
N GLU A 305 10.69 8.96 27.24
CA GLU A 305 9.78 8.25 28.15
C GLU A 305 8.33 8.28 27.64
N ASP A 306 7.93 9.31 26.89
CA ASP A 306 6.59 9.40 26.31
C ASP A 306 6.44 8.47 25.10
N VAL A 307 5.48 7.54 25.19
CA VAL A 307 5.23 6.53 24.15
C VAL A 307 4.84 7.16 22.81
N GLY A 308 4.09 8.25 22.84
CA GLY A 308 3.66 8.95 21.63
C GLY A 308 4.83 9.62 20.89
N LEU A 309 5.70 10.32 21.64
CA LEU A 309 6.92 10.93 21.09
C LEU A 309 7.91 9.88 20.61
N ALA A 310 8.10 8.79 21.38
CA ALA A 310 8.92 7.66 20.97
C ALA A 310 8.41 7.03 19.66
N SER A 311 7.10 6.80 19.56
CA SER A 311 6.45 6.28 18.35
C SER A 311 6.66 7.21 17.15
N LEU A 312 6.51 8.51 17.32
CA LEU A 312 6.73 9.52 16.29
C LEU A 312 8.20 9.55 15.83
N ALA A 313 9.15 9.48 16.78
CA ALA A 313 10.57 9.41 16.45
C ALA A 313 10.92 8.14 15.67
N VAL A 314 10.42 6.98 16.12
CA VAL A 314 10.58 5.69 15.43
C VAL A 314 10.00 5.74 14.02
N MET A 315 8.77 6.26 13.86
CA MET A 315 8.11 6.44 12.56
C MET A 315 8.95 7.34 11.63
N SER A 316 9.44 8.47 12.15
CA SER A 316 10.21 9.43 11.35
C SER A 316 11.49 8.80 10.81
N VAL A 317 12.22 8.08 11.65
CA VAL A 317 13.43 7.35 11.26
C VAL A 317 13.10 6.23 10.27
N ALA A 318 12.01 5.49 10.49
CA ALA A 318 11.57 4.41 9.61
C ALA A 318 11.18 4.90 8.20
N VAL A 319 10.76 6.15 8.05
CA VAL A 319 10.44 6.76 6.74
C VAL A 319 11.68 7.37 6.10
N VAL A 320 12.46 8.15 6.86
CA VAL A 320 13.55 8.96 6.32
C VAL A 320 14.78 8.11 5.96
N LEU A 321 15.18 7.17 6.82
CA LEU A 321 16.39 6.37 6.55
C LEU A 321 16.33 5.53 5.29
N PRO A 322 15.23 4.84 4.95
CA PRO A 322 15.12 4.13 3.67
C PRO A 322 15.30 5.05 2.46
N LEU A 323 14.73 6.26 2.51
CA LEU A 323 14.85 7.24 1.42
C LEU A 323 16.28 7.75 1.26
N LEU A 324 16.96 8.03 2.37
CA LEU A 324 18.37 8.46 2.36
C LEU A 324 19.26 7.31 1.88
N PHE A 325 19.03 6.10 2.37
CA PHE A 325 19.77 4.92 1.96
C PHE A 325 19.63 4.63 0.47
N GLU A 326 18.41 4.63 -0.06
CA GLU A 326 18.16 4.47 -1.51
C GLU A 326 18.89 5.55 -2.33
N ARG A 327 18.88 6.80 -1.86
CA ARG A 327 19.58 7.88 -2.54
C ARG A 327 21.11 7.68 -2.53
N LEU A 328 21.65 7.17 -1.44
CA LEU A 328 23.07 6.94 -1.24
C LEU A 328 23.60 5.80 -2.11
N ILE A 329 22.83 4.69 -2.19
CA ILE A 329 23.25 3.50 -2.94
C ILE A 329 22.93 3.56 -4.44
N ARG A 330 22.20 4.57 -4.88
CA ARG A 330 21.80 4.73 -6.27
C ARG A 330 23.01 4.79 -7.21
N GLY A 331 23.02 3.91 -8.21
CA GLY A 331 24.12 3.77 -9.17
C GLY A 331 25.33 2.99 -8.64
N THR A 332 25.29 2.49 -7.40
CA THR A 332 26.27 1.53 -6.89
C THR A 332 25.82 0.11 -7.15
N TRP A 333 26.66 -0.87 -6.81
CA TRP A 333 26.28 -2.29 -6.92
C TRP A 333 25.10 -2.69 -6.01
N LEU A 334 24.83 -1.93 -4.91
CA LEU A 334 23.70 -2.15 -4.00
C LEU A 334 22.35 -1.69 -4.56
N ASP A 335 22.31 -1.03 -5.72
CA ASP A 335 21.07 -0.54 -6.32
C ASP A 335 20.05 -1.68 -6.57
N PHE A 336 20.52 -2.94 -6.65
CA PHE A 336 19.67 -4.12 -6.78
C PHE A 336 18.68 -4.30 -5.61
N LEU A 337 18.95 -3.72 -4.45
CA LEU A 337 18.04 -3.79 -3.29
C LEU A 337 16.68 -3.14 -3.57
N PHE A 338 16.65 -2.10 -4.40
CA PHE A 338 15.43 -1.35 -4.74
C PHE A 338 15.10 -1.34 -6.23
N ARG A 339 15.98 -1.88 -7.08
CA ARG A 339 15.82 -1.95 -8.53
C ARG A 339 16.17 -3.33 -9.05
N ARG A 340 15.21 -3.93 -9.73
CA ARG A 340 15.44 -5.24 -10.34
C ARG A 340 16.51 -5.16 -11.43
N PRO A 341 17.58 -5.96 -11.35
CA PRO A 341 18.65 -6.00 -12.37
C PRO A 341 18.11 -6.35 -13.76
N ARG A 342 18.73 -5.77 -14.79
CA ARG A 342 18.30 -5.99 -16.19
C ARG A 342 18.35 -7.45 -16.62
N VAL A 343 19.30 -8.23 -16.10
CA VAL A 343 19.44 -9.66 -16.39
C VAL A 343 18.24 -10.50 -15.96
N LEU A 344 17.45 -10.01 -15.00
CA LEU A 344 16.26 -10.70 -14.50
C LEU A 344 14.99 -10.30 -15.26
N HIS A 345 15.07 -9.42 -16.26
CA HIS A 345 13.96 -9.13 -17.15
C HIS A 345 13.80 -10.21 -18.21
N LEU A 346 12.56 -10.58 -18.50
CA LEU A 346 12.29 -11.53 -19.58
C LEU A 346 12.71 -10.92 -20.93
N ALA A 347 13.40 -11.70 -21.76
CA ALA A 347 13.85 -11.25 -23.08
C ALA A 347 12.67 -10.69 -23.91
N GLY A 348 12.90 -9.57 -24.59
CA GLY A 348 11.88 -8.87 -25.40
C GLY A 348 10.91 -7.98 -24.58
N THR A 349 11.07 -7.88 -23.26
CA THR A 349 10.36 -6.88 -22.44
C THR A 349 11.29 -5.69 -22.20
N ARG A 350 10.94 -4.49 -22.66
CA ARG A 350 11.69 -3.28 -22.28
C ARG A 350 11.36 -2.94 -20.83
N GLY A 351 12.39 -2.83 -20.02
CA GLY A 351 12.45 -2.69 -18.58
C GLY A 351 11.24 -2.12 -17.85
N GLY A 352 10.88 -2.77 -16.74
CA GLY A 352 9.76 -2.42 -15.87
C GLY A 352 9.91 -1.12 -15.07
N GLU A 353 11.04 -0.39 -15.16
CA GLU A 353 11.27 0.86 -14.43
C GLU A 353 10.26 1.98 -14.77
N ALA A 354 9.73 1.97 -16.00
CA ALA A 354 8.75 2.95 -16.44
C ALA A 354 7.35 2.81 -15.79
N ALA A 355 7.02 1.68 -15.17
CA ALA A 355 5.67 1.44 -14.67
C ALA A 355 5.41 1.98 -13.26
N LEU A 356 6.45 2.23 -12.46
CA LEU A 356 6.34 2.74 -11.09
C LEU A 356 6.91 4.14 -10.90
N THR A 357 7.76 4.62 -11.80
CA THR A 357 8.47 5.91 -11.69
C THR A 357 8.28 6.86 -12.85
N THR A 358 7.69 6.42 -13.98
CA THR A 358 7.47 7.29 -15.13
C THR A 358 6.21 8.13 -14.92
N PRO A 359 6.29 9.45 -15.13
CA PRO A 359 5.10 10.27 -15.29
C PRO A 359 4.22 9.68 -16.39
N LEU A 360 2.93 9.58 -16.10
CA LEU A 360 1.94 9.01 -17.00
C LEU A 360 1.76 9.92 -18.21
N THR A 361 2.50 9.74 -19.27
CA THR A 361 2.23 10.37 -20.56
C THR A 361 1.06 9.61 -21.21
N GLY A 362 -0.14 10.17 -21.01
CA GLY A 362 -1.42 9.53 -21.32
C GLY A 362 -1.99 9.76 -22.70
N SER A 363 -1.20 9.79 -23.78
CA SER A 363 -1.75 10.10 -25.11
C SER A 363 -2.16 8.90 -25.99
N ARG A 364 -2.12 7.64 -25.47
CA ARG A 364 -2.47 6.48 -26.33
C ARG A 364 -3.62 5.60 -25.82
N VAL A 365 -4.26 5.92 -24.71
CA VAL A 365 -5.34 5.09 -24.16
C VAL A 365 -6.72 5.56 -24.65
N ILE A 366 -6.89 6.86 -24.92
CA ILE A 366 -8.17 7.44 -25.31
C ILE A 366 -8.55 7.11 -26.78
N GLU A 367 -7.56 6.94 -27.66
CA GLU A 367 -7.86 6.66 -29.09
C GLU A 367 -8.36 5.23 -29.38
N ARG A 368 -8.18 4.28 -28.48
CA ARG A 368 -8.66 2.89 -28.70
C ARG A 368 -10.02 2.56 -28.10
N GLN A 369 -10.49 3.30 -27.10
CA GLN A 369 -11.83 3.12 -26.54
C GLN A 369 -12.94 3.83 -27.34
N ALA A 370 -12.58 4.76 -28.22
CA ALA A 370 -13.53 5.42 -29.13
C ALA A 370 -13.77 4.65 -30.44
N ARG A 371 -13.15 3.49 -30.62
CA ARG A 371 -13.28 2.66 -31.84
C ARG A 371 -13.67 1.19 -31.54
N GLY A 372 -14.26 0.91 -30.37
CA GLY A 372 -14.79 -0.41 -30.06
C GLY A 372 -16.22 -0.33 -29.55
#